data_e604ae6776951fd10384a2459beb98d5
#
_entry.id   e604ae6776951fd10384a2459beb98d5
#
_cell.length_a   1.000
_cell.length_b   1.000
_cell.length_c   1.000
_cell.angle_alpha   90.00
_cell.angle_beta   90.00
_cell.angle_gamma   90.00
#
_symmetry.space_group_name_H-M   'P 1'
#
loop_
_entity.id
_entity.type
_entity.pdbx_description
1 polymer ?
#
loop_
_entity_poly.entity_id
_entity_poly.type
_entity_poly.pdbx_seq_one_letter_code
_entity_poly.pdbx_strand_id
1 'polypeptide(L)'
;MGLFRKYSDGDIIDGIRKQDNKVLAYLYDAYFGIVHDHLKKNSGSDDDVYEVLQETVVILYKQVTGERFNLTSDLKGYFFGIARNVWNTQLRYRSRITSLEADMPEAIETEEVSAAILERIVARSFALLKEDCQMVLNLYSDGYTYEEIALKMGLKNETYARRKKYLCKEALMEIIKTDPEYQDLGPL
;
A
#
# COMPACT_ATOMS: atom_id res chain seq x y z
N MET A 1 12.83 -15.29 -32.21
CA MET A 1 13.54 -14.57 -31.13
C MET A 1 13.25 -13.09 -31.35
N GLY A 2 12.15 -12.56 -30.79
CA GLY A 2 11.84 -11.14 -30.88
C GLY A 2 12.75 -10.36 -29.95
N LEU A 3 13.48 -9.37 -30.47
CA LEU A 3 14.19 -8.37 -29.67
C LEU A 3 13.13 -7.63 -28.86
N PHE A 4 12.97 -7.97 -27.58
CA PHE A 4 12.17 -7.19 -26.66
C PHE A 4 12.80 -5.80 -26.55
N ARG A 5 12.19 -4.82 -27.19
CA ARG A 5 12.57 -3.42 -27.05
C ARG A 5 12.32 -3.04 -25.60
N LYS A 6 13.39 -2.82 -24.86
CA LYS A 6 13.30 -2.39 -23.47
C LYS A 6 12.81 -0.93 -23.46
N TYR A 7 11.56 -0.71 -23.03
CA TYR A 7 11.03 0.65 -22.82
C TYR A 7 11.65 1.25 -21.56
N SER A 8 11.97 2.53 -21.60
CA SER A 8 12.31 3.29 -20.39
C SER A 8 11.05 3.55 -19.56
N ASP A 9 11.22 3.90 -18.28
CA ASP A 9 10.08 4.25 -17.40
C ASP A 9 9.25 5.40 -17.99
N GLY A 10 9.92 6.39 -18.60
CA GLY A 10 9.26 7.48 -19.31
C GLY A 10 8.44 7.01 -20.51
N ASP A 11 9.00 6.11 -21.34
CA ASP A 11 8.28 5.53 -22.49
C ASP A 11 7.04 4.77 -22.04
N ILE A 12 7.13 4.04 -20.90
CA ILE A 12 6.00 3.28 -20.36
C ILE A 12 4.93 4.25 -19.86
N ILE A 13 5.29 5.29 -19.11
CA ILE A 13 4.35 6.30 -18.62
C ILE A 13 3.63 6.99 -19.78
N ASP A 14 4.37 7.41 -20.81
CA ASP A 14 3.78 8.05 -21.97
C ASP A 14 2.91 7.10 -22.80
N GLY A 15 3.30 5.83 -22.91
CA GLY A 15 2.51 4.81 -23.55
C GLY A 15 1.21 4.51 -22.81
N ILE A 16 1.24 4.48 -21.48
CA ILE A 16 0.04 4.33 -20.65
C ILE A 16 -0.91 5.52 -20.86
N ARG A 17 -0.40 6.75 -20.87
CA ARG A 17 -1.20 7.96 -21.13
C ARG A 17 -1.89 7.91 -22.48
N LYS A 18 -1.20 7.37 -23.50
CA LYS A 18 -1.68 7.23 -24.88
C LYS A 18 -2.49 5.96 -25.11
N GLN A 19 -2.65 5.12 -24.09
CA GLN A 19 -3.30 3.81 -24.17
C GLN A 19 -2.67 2.90 -25.26
N ASP A 20 -1.33 2.93 -25.38
CA ASP A 20 -0.60 2.11 -26.35
C ASP A 20 -0.60 0.65 -25.92
N ASN A 21 -1.32 -0.19 -26.67
CA ASN A 21 -1.46 -1.62 -26.38
C ASN A 21 -0.11 -2.37 -26.37
N LYS A 22 0.90 -1.91 -27.12
CA LYS A 22 2.23 -2.55 -27.12
C LYS A 22 2.98 -2.28 -25.82
N VAL A 23 2.86 -1.06 -25.30
CA VAL A 23 3.44 -0.68 -24.02
C VAL A 23 2.73 -1.38 -22.88
N LEU A 24 1.39 -1.48 -22.93
CA LEU A 24 0.61 -2.22 -21.93
C LEU A 24 0.99 -3.71 -21.92
N ALA A 25 1.09 -4.36 -23.08
CA ALA A 25 1.53 -5.75 -23.19
C ALA A 25 2.94 -5.92 -22.61
N TYR A 26 3.88 -5.03 -22.94
CA TYR A 26 5.22 -5.05 -22.38
C TYR A 26 5.22 -4.92 -20.85
N LEU A 27 4.41 -4.03 -20.30
CA LEU A 27 4.30 -3.85 -18.85
C LEU A 27 3.81 -5.12 -18.15
N TYR A 28 2.79 -5.78 -18.72
CA TYR A 28 2.33 -7.06 -18.22
C TYR A 28 3.46 -8.11 -18.23
N ASP A 29 4.13 -8.30 -19.37
CA ASP A 29 5.21 -9.28 -19.49
C ASP A 29 6.39 -8.99 -18.56
N ALA A 30 6.80 -7.73 -18.48
CA ALA A 30 7.97 -7.33 -17.72
C ALA A 30 7.77 -7.36 -16.19
N TYR A 31 6.53 -7.14 -15.72
CA TYR A 31 6.24 -7.02 -14.30
C TYR A 31 5.44 -8.18 -13.73
N PHE A 32 4.95 -9.09 -14.59
CA PHE A 32 4.23 -10.30 -14.17
C PHE A 32 5.01 -11.10 -13.13
N GLY A 33 6.27 -11.42 -13.40
CA GLY A 33 7.07 -12.30 -12.54
C GLY A 33 7.19 -11.81 -11.10
N ILE A 34 7.42 -10.51 -10.88
CA ILE A 34 7.57 -9.96 -9.53
C ILE A 34 6.26 -10.00 -8.75
N VAL A 35 5.12 -9.80 -9.42
CA VAL A 35 3.80 -9.86 -8.79
C VAL A 35 3.43 -11.31 -8.51
N HIS A 36 3.61 -12.20 -9.50
CA HIS A 36 3.39 -13.63 -9.38
C HIS A 36 4.14 -14.23 -8.19
N ASP A 37 5.46 -14.00 -8.12
CA ASP A 37 6.30 -14.56 -7.06
C ASP A 37 5.89 -14.06 -5.67
N HIS A 38 5.45 -12.80 -5.59
CA HIS A 38 4.96 -12.23 -4.33
C HIS A 38 3.64 -12.87 -3.90
N LEU A 39 2.67 -12.98 -4.81
CA LEU A 39 1.37 -13.55 -4.49
C LEU A 39 1.50 -15.04 -4.12
N LYS A 40 2.30 -15.81 -4.88
CA LYS A 40 2.53 -17.23 -4.59
C LYS A 40 3.14 -17.46 -3.21
N LYS A 41 4.05 -16.60 -2.77
CA LYS A 41 4.62 -16.63 -1.41
C LYS A 41 3.61 -16.24 -0.32
N ASN A 42 2.52 -15.58 -0.69
CA ASN A 42 1.47 -15.11 0.22
C ASN A 42 0.11 -15.74 -0.09
N SER A 43 0.10 -17.04 -0.40
CA SER A 43 -1.10 -17.88 -0.60
C SER A 43 -2.02 -17.48 -1.76
N GLY A 44 -1.50 -16.72 -2.75
CA GLY A 44 -2.25 -16.36 -3.95
C GLY A 44 -2.31 -17.50 -4.96
N SER A 45 -3.45 -17.65 -5.65
CA SER A 45 -3.65 -18.49 -6.82
C SER A 45 -3.15 -17.80 -8.11
N ASP A 46 -3.15 -18.52 -9.24
CA ASP A 46 -2.82 -17.91 -10.54
C ASP A 46 -3.90 -16.91 -10.97
N ASP A 47 -5.16 -17.19 -10.68
CA ASP A 47 -6.27 -16.27 -10.95
C ASP A 47 -6.10 -14.96 -10.17
N ASP A 48 -5.69 -15.04 -8.90
CA ASP A 48 -5.39 -13.86 -8.10
C ASP A 48 -4.29 -13.00 -8.70
N VAL A 49 -3.26 -13.61 -9.29
CA VAL A 49 -2.19 -12.88 -9.94
C VAL A 49 -2.72 -12.03 -11.10
N TYR A 50 -3.60 -12.60 -11.93
CA TYR A 50 -4.20 -11.87 -13.05
C TYR A 50 -5.12 -10.75 -12.56
N GLU A 51 -5.95 -11.00 -11.55
CA GLU A 51 -6.83 -9.98 -10.98
C GLU A 51 -6.03 -8.81 -10.38
N VAL A 52 -5.02 -9.11 -9.56
CA VAL A 52 -4.16 -8.09 -8.95
C VAL A 52 -3.40 -7.30 -10.00
N LEU A 53 -2.88 -7.96 -11.04
CA LEU A 53 -2.21 -7.26 -12.14
C LEU A 53 -3.15 -6.31 -12.87
N GLN A 54 -4.35 -6.77 -13.20
CA GLN A 54 -5.35 -5.96 -13.89
C GLN A 54 -5.73 -4.73 -13.05
N GLU A 55 -6.03 -4.92 -11.77
CA GLU A 55 -6.37 -3.82 -10.87
C GLU A 55 -5.19 -2.85 -10.69
N THR A 56 -3.97 -3.37 -10.58
CA THR A 56 -2.74 -2.56 -10.49
C THR A 56 -2.56 -1.67 -11.72
N VAL A 57 -2.78 -2.21 -12.93
CA VAL A 57 -2.69 -1.44 -14.17
C VAL A 57 -3.75 -0.34 -14.23
N VAL A 58 -4.98 -0.62 -13.79
CA VAL A 58 -6.06 0.38 -13.72
C VAL A 58 -5.71 1.50 -12.73
N ILE A 59 -5.18 1.16 -11.56
CA ILE A 59 -4.74 2.14 -10.57
C ILE A 59 -3.58 2.98 -11.13
N LEU A 60 -2.56 2.32 -11.71
CA LEU A 60 -1.44 3.02 -12.31
C LEU A 60 -1.90 3.98 -13.42
N TYR A 61 -2.81 3.53 -14.30
CA TYR A 61 -3.39 4.37 -15.35
C TYR A 61 -4.04 5.64 -14.78
N LYS A 62 -4.90 5.48 -13.76
CA LYS A 62 -5.56 6.62 -13.11
C LYS A 62 -4.56 7.60 -12.50
N GLN A 63 -3.48 7.09 -11.90
CA GLN A 63 -2.44 7.92 -11.30
C GLN A 63 -1.62 8.65 -12.36
N VAL A 64 -1.17 7.92 -13.39
CA VAL A 64 -0.31 8.47 -14.47
C VAL A 64 -1.05 9.51 -15.32
N THR A 65 -2.36 9.37 -15.50
CA THR A 65 -3.20 10.34 -16.22
C THR A 65 -3.61 11.54 -15.37
N GLY A 66 -3.41 11.48 -14.05
CA GLY A 66 -3.66 12.61 -13.15
C GLY A 66 -2.66 13.76 -13.36
N GLU A 67 -3.11 14.99 -13.13
CA GLU A 67 -2.33 16.22 -13.36
C GLU A 67 -1.04 16.32 -12.54
N ARG A 68 -0.91 15.57 -11.45
CA ARG A 68 0.19 15.70 -10.47
C ARG A 68 1.07 14.45 -10.36
N PHE A 69 0.98 13.54 -11.35
CA PHE A 69 1.82 12.34 -11.27
C PHE A 69 3.29 12.68 -11.48
N ASN A 70 4.09 12.41 -10.47
CA ASN A 70 5.55 12.50 -10.52
C ASN A 70 6.15 11.20 -9.96
N LEU A 71 6.88 10.46 -10.82
CA LEU A 71 7.56 9.25 -10.41
C LEU A 71 8.85 9.60 -9.67
N THR A 72 8.91 9.35 -8.36
CA THR A 72 10.06 9.63 -7.50
C THR A 72 10.98 8.41 -7.28
N SER A 73 10.60 7.24 -7.84
CA SER A 73 11.34 5.98 -7.77
C SER A 73 11.32 5.30 -9.14
N ASP A 74 11.91 4.10 -9.26
CA ASP A 74 11.73 3.30 -10.48
C ASP A 74 10.27 2.83 -10.62
N LEU A 75 9.80 2.76 -11.86
CA LEU A 75 8.42 2.41 -12.18
C LEU A 75 8.07 0.98 -11.73
N LYS A 76 9.02 0.05 -11.81
CA LYS A 76 8.82 -1.34 -11.40
C LYS A 76 8.55 -1.44 -9.90
N GLY A 77 9.33 -0.74 -9.07
CA GLY A 77 9.12 -0.68 -7.62
C GLY A 77 7.80 -0.01 -7.26
N TYR A 78 7.43 1.05 -7.98
CA TYR A 78 6.16 1.74 -7.81
C TYR A 78 4.98 0.84 -8.15
N PHE A 79 5.00 0.18 -9.31
CA PHE A 79 4.01 -0.80 -9.74
C PHE A 79 3.85 -1.94 -8.73
N PHE A 80 4.97 -2.51 -8.28
CA PHE A 80 4.95 -3.56 -7.27
C PHE A 80 4.35 -3.09 -5.93
N GLY A 81 4.60 -1.84 -5.54
CA GLY A 81 3.98 -1.24 -4.36
C GLY A 81 2.46 -1.20 -4.45
N ILE A 82 1.90 -0.83 -5.62
CA ILE A 82 0.46 -0.87 -5.87
C ILE A 82 -0.05 -2.31 -5.78
N ALA A 83 0.58 -3.26 -6.50
CA ALA A 83 0.17 -4.65 -6.53
C ALA A 83 0.12 -5.27 -5.12
N ARG A 84 1.14 -5.00 -4.31
CA ARG A 84 1.17 -5.46 -2.91
C ARG A 84 0.03 -4.89 -2.07
N ASN A 85 -0.32 -3.63 -2.25
CA ASN A 85 -1.42 -3.01 -1.53
C ASN A 85 -2.78 -3.58 -1.96
N VAL A 86 -2.97 -3.82 -3.27
CA VAL A 86 -4.15 -4.50 -3.81
C VAL A 86 -4.30 -5.88 -3.19
N TRP A 87 -3.23 -6.69 -3.23
CA TRP A 87 -3.23 -8.03 -2.65
C TRP A 87 -3.52 -8.04 -1.15
N ASN A 88 -2.87 -7.19 -0.38
CA ASN A 88 -3.13 -7.08 1.05
C ASN A 88 -4.58 -6.68 1.37
N THR A 89 -5.22 -5.90 0.51
CA THR A 89 -6.63 -5.52 0.65
C THR A 89 -7.53 -6.71 0.35
N GLN A 90 -7.23 -7.49 -0.70
CA GLN A 90 -7.97 -8.70 -1.04
C GLN A 90 -7.83 -9.78 0.05
N LEU A 91 -6.63 -9.96 0.63
CA LEU A 91 -6.42 -10.89 1.74
C LEU A 91 -7.27 -10.54 2.96
N ARG A 92 -7.30 -9.25 3.33
CA ARG A 92 -8.16 -8.77 4.43
C ARG A 92 -9.64 -9.00 4.16
N TYR A 93 -10.09 -8.78 2.92
CA TYR A 93 -11.47 -9.04 2.53
C TYR A 93 -11.81 -10.53 2.57
N ARG A 94 -10.93 -11.42 2.08
CA ARG A 94 -11.12 -12.88 2.12
C ARG A 94 -11.15 -13.41 3.53
N SER A 95 -10.26 -12.94 4.39
CA SER A 95 -10.24 -13.30 5.81
C SER A 95 -11.59 -12.97 6.48
N ARG A 96 -12.19 -11.82 6.16
CA ARG A 96 -13.53 -11.46 6.64
C ARG A 96 -14.64 -12.36 6.10
N ILE A 97 -14.59 -12.75 4.81
CA ILE A 97 -15.59 -13.64 4.22
C ILE A 97 -15.44 -15.05 4.80
N THR A 98 -14.24 -15.57 4.93
CA THR A 98 -14.01 -16.91 5.48
C THR A 98 -14.47 -17.00 6.92
N SER A 99 -14.35 -15.93 7.70
CA SER A 99 -14.94 -15.86 9.05
C SER A 99 -16.47 -15.79 9.04
N LEU A 100 -17.09 -15.29 7.96
CA LEU A 100 -18.56 -15.27 7.80
C LEU A 100 -19.12 -16.61 7.31
N GLU A 101 -18.34 -17.41 6.58
CA GLU A 101 -18.74 -18.71 6.06
C GLU A 101 -18.46 -19.87 7.04
N ALA A 102 -17.58 -19.69 7.99
CA ALA A 102 -17.37 -20.61 9.08
C ALA A 102 -18.51 -20.45 10.10
N ASP A 103 -19.57 -21.25 9.93
CA ASP A 103 -20.75 -21.37 10.79
C ASP A 103 -20.35 -21.80 12.23
N MET A 104 -19.80 -20.87 13.01
CA MET A 104 -19.65 -20.96 14.45
C MET A 104 -19.85 -19.55 15.06
N PRO A 105 -20.92 -19.31 15.82
CA PRO A 105 -21.27 -17.96 16.35
C PRO A 105 -20.23 -17.38 17.31
N GLU A 106 -19.34 -18.17 17.87
CA GLU A 106 -18.37 -17.71 18.89
C GLU A 106 -17.08 -17.09 18.29
N ALA A 107 -16.68 -17.47 17.05
CA ALA A 107 -15.43 -16.98 16.46
C ALA A 107 -15.60 -15.61 15.76
N ILE A 108 -16.80 -15.29 15.27
CA ILE A 108 -17.09 -14.05 14.55
C ILE A 108 -17.07 -12.85 15.49
N GLU A 109 -17.66 -13.01 16.70
CA GLU A 109 -17.65 -11.94 17.71
C GLU A 109 -16.24 -11.58 18.19
N THR A 110 -15.31 -12.55 18.25
CA THR A 110 -13.95 -12.31 18.73
C THR A 110 -13.05 -11.59 17.70
N GLU A 111 -13.16 -11.88 16.40
CA GLU A 111 -12.32 -11.20 15.38
C GLU A 111 -12.83 -9.79 15.07
N GLU A 112 -14.14 -9.57 14.96
CA GLU A 112 -14.71 -8.23 14.79
C GLU A 112 -14.47 -7.36 16.03
N VAL A 113 -14.61 -7.92 17.21
CA VAL A 113 -14.28 -7.24 18.48
C VAL A 113 -12.78 -6.90 18.52
N SER A 114 -11.90 -7.81 18.14
CA SER A 114 -10.45 -7.58 18.08
C SER A 114 -10.08 -6.48 17.07
N ALA A 115 -10.71 -6.47 15.90
CA ALA A 115 -10.48 -5.42 14.90
C ALA A 115 -10.96 -4.04 15.39
N ALA A 116 -12.14 -3.97 15.98
CA ALA A 116 -12.68 -2.74 16.55
C ALA A 116 -11.84 -2.23 17.74
N ILE A 117 -11.33 -3.13 18.56
CA ILE A 117 -10.41 -2.81 19.66
C ILE A 117 -9.10 -2.23 19.09
N LEU A 118 -8.50 -2.87 18.07
CA LEU A 118 -7.28 -2.37 17.44
C LEU A 118 -7.47 -1.00 16.80
N GLU A 119 -8.58 -0.76 16.10
CA GLU A 119 -8.91 0.55 15.55
C GLU A 119 -8.98 1.62 16.64
N ARG A 120 -9.65 1.30 17.76
CA ARG A 120 -9.78 2.21 18.91
C ARG A 120 -8.40 2.49 19.54
N ILE A 121 -7.56 1.46 19.72
CA ILE A 121 -6.21 1.61 20.27
C ILE A 121 -5.38 2.51 19.34
N VAL A 122 -5.39 2.25 18.03
CA VAL A 122 -4.67 3.06 17.04
C VAL A 122 -5.16 4.52 17.07
N ALA A 123 -6.47 4.75 17.08
CA ALA A 123 -7.05 6.09 17.11
C ALA A 123 -6.63 6.89 18.35
N ARG A 124 -6.73 6.29 19.55
CA ARG A 124 -6.33 6.97 20.80
C ARG A 124 -4.81 7.15 20.88
N SER A 125 -4.01 6.17 20.41
CA SER A 125 -2.56 6.28 20.36
C SER A 125 -2.11 7.35 19.38
N PHE A 126 -2.78 7.48 18.24
CA PHE A 126 -2.52 8.53 17.28
C PHE A 126 -2.82 9.93 17.84
N ALA A 127 -3.90 10.07 18.62
CA ALA A 127 -4.27 11.32 19.29
C ALA A 127 -3.22 11.77 20.34
N LEU A 128 -2.43 10.83 20.88
CA LEU A 128 -1.34 11.12 21.82
C LEU A 128 -0.06 11.58 21.14
N LEU A 129 0.06 11.43 19.84
CA LEU A 129 1.21 11.93 19.09
C LEU A 129 1.23 13.46 19.06
N LYS A 130 2.45 14.03 18.96
CA LYS A 130 2.60 15.46 18.69
C LYS A 130 1.93 15.83 17.36
N GLU A 131 1.39 17.03 17.26
CA GLU A 131 0.67 17.53 16.09
C GLU A 131 1.47 17.37 14.78
N ASP A 132 2.78 17.61 14.81
CA ASP A 132 3.65 17.46 13.66
C ASP A 132 3.82 16.01 13.20
N CYS A 133 3.72 15.04 14.13
CA CYS A 133 3.71 13.62 13.84
C CYS A 133 2.35 13.19 13.25
N GLN A 134 1.26 13.67 13.81
CA GLN A 134 -0.07 13.44 13.25
C GLN A 134 -0.15 13.99 11.82
N MET A 135 0.36 15.20 11.60
CA MET A 135 0.37 15.85 10.28
C MET A 135 1.16 15.04 9.24
N VAL A 136 2.40 14.61 9.55
CA VAL A 136 3.21 13.85 8.59
C VAL A 136 2.60 12.49 8.28
N LEU A 137 2.00 11.82 9.25
CA LEU A 137 1.37 10.52 9.05
C LEU A 137 0.07 10.64 8.25
N ASN A 138 -0.76 11.67 8.52
CA ASN A 138 -1.96 11.94 7.75
C ASN A 138 -1.61 12.28 6.29
N LEU A 139 -0.71 13.22 6.04
CA LEU A 139 -0.29 13.57 4.69
C LEU A 139 0.23 12.35 3.92
N TYR A 140 1.00 11.49 4.59
CA TYR A 140 1.48 10.25 3.98
C TYR A 140 0.34 9.27 3.67
N SER A 141 -0.65 9.14 4.57
CA SER A 141 -1.83 8.30 4.38
C SER A 141 -2.72 8.80 3.25
N ASP A 142 -2.81 10.12 3.08
CA ASP A 142 -3.55 10.79 2.01
C ASP A 142 -2.85 10.68 0.64
N GLY A 143 -1.67 10.03 0.58
CA GLY A 143 -0.95 9.75 -0.66
C GLY A 143 -0.01 10.85 -1.13
N TYR A 144 0.28 11.87 -0.29
CA TYR A 144 1.27 12.89 -0.64
C TYR A 144 2.67 12.31 -0.74
N THR A 145 3.44 12.76 -1.73
CA THR A 145 4.87 12.43 -1.86
C THR A 145 5.69 13.07 -0.74
N TYR A 146 6.87 12.54 -0.46
CA TYR A 146 7.74 13.13 0.56
C TYR A 146 8.19 14.55 0.22
N GLU A 147 8.28 14.90 -1.05
CA GLU A 147 8.57 16.25 -1.51
C GLU A 147 7.42 17.21 -1.17
N GLU A 148 6.18 16.82 -1.47
CA GLU A 148 4.98 17.58 -1.12
C GLU A 148 4.80 17.71 0.39
N ILE A 149 5.07 16.63 1.13
CA ILE A 149 5.06 16.64 2.61
C ILE A 149 6.10 17.63 3.13
N ALA A 150 7.33 17.61 2.58
CA ALA A 150 8.37 18.54 2.97
C ALA A 150 7.92 20.00 2.73
N LEU A 151 7.32 20.29 1.58
CA LEU A 151 6.82 21.62 1.24
C LEU A 151 5.69 22.05 2.19
N LYS A 152 4.70 21.18 2.41
CA LYS A 152 3.54 21.48 3.27
C LYS A 152 3.89 21.69 4.73
N MET A 153 4.92 20.98 5.21
CA MET A 153 5.37 21.04 6.60
C MET A 153 6.55 21.98 6.81
N GLY A 154 7.03 22.68 5.78
CA GLY A 154 8.20 23.57 5.89
C GLY A 154 9.49 22.82 6.22
N LEU A 155 9.63 21.55 5.83
CA LEU A 155 10.83 20.76 6.06
C LEU A 155 11.89 21.06 4.98
N LYS A 156 13.16 20.84 5.33
CA LYS A 156 14.29 21.19 4.47
C LYS A 156 14.25 20.51 3.09
N ASN A 157 13.84 19.25 3.04
CA ASN A 157 13.73 18.46 1.81
C ASN A 157 12.97 17.13 2.08
N GLU A 158 12.77 16.33 1.03
CA GLU A 158 12.10 15.01 1.10
C GLU A 158 12.77 14.03 2.08
N THR A 159 14.09 14.07 2.22
CA THR A 159 14.83 13.18 3.12
C THR A 159 14.43 13.45 4.58
N TYR A 160 14.23 14.72 4.93
CA TYR A 160 13.73 15.09 6.26
C TYR A 160 12.29 14.66 6.47
N ALA A 161 11.43 14.77 5.44
CA ALA A 161 10.04 14.29 5.51
C ALA A 161 9.99 12.77 5.71
N ARG A 162 10.79 12.01 4.96
CA ARG A 162 10.91 10.55 5.08
C ARG A 162 11.40 10.14 6.47
N ARG A 163 12.45 10.79 6.97
CA ARG A 163 12.97 10.53 8.32
C ARG A 163 11.94 10.88 9.40
N LYS A 164 11.25 12.02 9.27
CA LYS A 164 10.20 12.44 10.20
C LYS A 164 9.07 11.43 10.24
N LYS A 165 8.55 11.02 9.07
CA LYS A 165 7.51 9.98 8.98
C LYS A 165 7.94 8.68 9.65
N TYR A 166 9.17 8.24 9.43
CA TYR A 166 9.70 7.04 10.07
C TYR A 166 9.69 7.17 11.60
N LEU A 167 10.27 8.24 12.14
CA LEU A 167 10.33 8.46 13.58
C LEU A 167 8.94 8.60 14.22
N CYS A 168 7.99 9.25 13.52
CA CYS A 168 6.63 9.41 14.01
C CYS A 168 5.85 8.08 13.98
N LYS A 169 6.12 7.20 12.97
CA LYS A 169 5.57 5.85 12.97
C LYS A 169 6.12 5.02 14.13
N GLU A 170 7.42 5.07 14.39
CA GLU A 170 8.03 4.36 15.53
C GLU A 170 7.44 4.87 16.86
N ALA A 171 7.28 6.19 17.03
CA ALA A 171 6.64 6.74 18.20
C ALA A 171 5.19 6.25 18.38
N LEU A 172 4.42 6.17 17.29
CA LEU A 172 3.07 5.60 17.33
C LEU A 172 3.09 4.14 17.78
N MET A 173 3.99 3.34 17.22
CA MET A 173 4.11 1.93 17.58
C MET A 173 4.49 1.72 19.03
N GLU A 174 5.37 2.57 19.59
CA GLU A 174 5.71 2.51 21.01
C GLU A 174 4.51 2.84 21.90
N ILE A 175 3.72 3.86 21.55
CA ILE A 175 2.49 4.17 22.29
C ILE A 175 1.50 3.00 22.25
N ILE A 176 1.30 2.38 21.06
CA ILE A 176 0.42 1.22 20.91
C ILE A 176 0.90 0.05 21.78
N LYS A 177 2.19 -0.26 21.78
CA LYS A 177 2.75 -1.37 22.58
C LYS A 177 2.61 -1.17 24.09
N THR A 178 2.58 0.08 24.55
CA THR A 178 2.40 0.41 25.97
C THR A 178 0.93 0.52 26.37
N ASP A 179 0.02 0.43 25.43
CA ASP A 179 -1.41 0.45 25.70
C ASP A 179 -1.85 -0.83 26.43
N PRO A 180 -2.51 -0.73 27.60
CA PRO A 180 -2.91 -1.90 28.38
C PRO A 180 -3.80 -2.87 27.61
N GLU A 181 -4.76 -2.33 26.85
CA GLU A 181 -5.70 -3.13 26.08
C GLU A 181 -5.00 -3.86 24.90
N TYR A 182 -3.93 -3.27 24.36
CA TYR A 182 -3.10 -3.94 23.36
C TYR A 182 -2.28 -5.09 23.97
N GLN A 183 -1.80 -4.92 25.19
CA GLN A 183 -1.06 -5.96 25.91
C GLN A 183 -1.95 -7.14 26.27
N ASP A 184 -3.22 -6.90 26.55
CA ASP A 184 -4.22 -7.94 26.85
C ASP A 184 -4.63 -8.78 25.63
N LEU A 185 -4.43 -8.27 24.40
CA LEU A 185 -4.70 -9.02 23.17
C LEU A 185 -3.70 -10.17 22.92
N GLY A 186 -2.58 -10.20 23.64
CA GLY A 186 -1.52 -11.21 23.44
C GLY A 186 -0.67 -11.00 22.18
N PRO A 187 0.34 -11.83 21.94
CA PRO A 187 1.14 -11.75 20.72
C PRO A 187 0.29 -12.17 19.52
N LEU A 188 0.14 -11.23 18.57
CA LEU A 188 -0.44 -11.46 17.25
C LEU A 188 0.45 -12.35 16.38
#